data_374c9b356c5868eff466deb14675de59
#
_entry.id   374c9b356c5868eff466deb14675de59
#
_cell.length_a   1.000
_cell.length_b   1.000
_cell.length_c   1.000
_cell.angle_alpha   90.00
_cell.angle_beta   90.00
_cell.angle_gamma   90.00
#
_symmetry.space_group_name_H-M   'P 1'
#
loop_
_entity.id
_entity.type
_entity.pdbx_description
1 polymer ?
#
loop_
_entity_poly.entity_id
_entity_poly.type
_entity_poly.pdbx_seq_one_letter_code
_entity_poly.pdbx_strand_id
1 'polypeptide(L)'
;MAKRRRRRSRNSRRRRIRNAIRITLFFLIVVAIISGIILLVSKLINKGGETGDIGSDAAIEQPVGQEQEEKQGFFARLFKKKDKEQDGLFDEEGNPLATQPPEPTPTPLPEFSPYSVAGTSPSDFGLETKIEVDGSEMDASQYTAADVIDFEEGYKYTQLEGVITFRGNNFRDSPSYGTASMTEKKFDTSPWTFTVGSMQKMYGSGSWSGCGWTGQPLLIRWPESTKRIMNMRDWAKQKEGLIEAIYATMSGNIYFFDAETGQETRDHISTAFPFKGAGALDPRGYPLMYVGSGDDSPTEGKDTSHAFIISLIDGSVLYEFGKQDSFRIRGLSYFDSSALVDAETDTLIYPGESGILYLIKLNTNYDEAAGTISISPKVTKWRYKGAKNNTDGVAARDGFWLGMEDSAMIWRGHMIIADNGGHLMCIDLNTLQVKWVQDTLDDTNCTGVLTLEGEDHHPYVYMSTSFHPNWRARDTQTAPIPIWKIDAVTGERVWTNNDYNCQTIAKPNQVSGGVQGSFASGKNDLEGLIFVPVSMTEGMKGELVALNKSDGTVKWRYTFQGYPWSSPVPVYDQNGKGYIIQCTKSGYIHLFDGLTGTLLDEMNLGSNVEASPAVFDNHIVIGTRGGLIYGIKLK
;
A
#
# COMPACT_ATOMS: atom_id res chain seq x y z
N MET A 1 10.96 33.77 52.77
CA MET A 1 10.96 33.17 51.39
C MET A 1 12.36 33.09 50.74
N ALA A 2 13.29 33.98 50.96
CA ALA A 2 14.62 33.99 50.30
C ALA A 2 15.55 32.81 50.65
N LYS A 3 15.53 32.27 51.90
CA LYS A 3 16.35 31.10 52.29
C LYS A 3 15.96 29.79 51.63
N ARG A 4 14.68 29.58 51.24
CA ARG A 4 14.20 28.36 50.52
C ARG A 4 14.60 28.36 49.04
N ARG A 5 14.67 29.52 48.37
CA ARG A 5 15.13 29.64 46.99
C ARG A 5 16.63 29.34 46.81
N ARG A 6 17.50 29.80 47.75
CA ARG A 6 18.95 29.51 47.69
C ARG A 6 19.30 28.03 47.92
N ARG A 7 18.51 27.28 48.71
CA ARG A 7 18.74 25.84 48.92
C ARG A 7 18.33 24.99 47.69
N ARG A 8 17.27 25.37 46.95
CA ARG A 8 16.86 24.69 45.71
C ARG A 8 17.89 24.89 44.58
N SER A 9 18.47 26.06 44.44
CA SER A 9 19.48 26.36 43.41
C SER A 9 20.79 25.60 43.64
N ARG A 10 21.24 25.43 44.88
CA ARG A 10 22.45 24.65 45.22
C ARG A 10 22.28 23.15 44.96
N ASN A 11 21.11 22.60 45.19
CA ASN A 11 20.84 21.18 44.95
C ASN A 11 20.73 20.87 43.43
N SER A 12 20.17 21.76 42.62
CA SER A 12 20.09 21.59 41.17
C SER A 12 21.48 21.65 40.53
N ARG A 13 22.36 22.54 41.00
CA ARG A 13 23.75 22.65 40.50
C ARG A 13 24.59 21.42 40.87
N ARG A 14 24.42 20.85 42.07
CA ARG A 14 25.10 19.59 42.46
C ARG A 14 24.60 18.37 41.69
N ARG A 15 23.32 18.37 41.29
CA ARG A 15 22.76 17.29 40.46
C ARG A 15 23.28 17.35 39.02
N ARG A 16 23.39 18.56 38.46
CA ARG A 16 24.00 18.77 37.12
C ARG A 16 25.47 18.37 37.08
N ILE A 17 26.25 18.71 38.08
CA ILE A 17 27.67 18.34 38.15
C ILE A 17 27.83 16.81 38.27
N ARG A 18 27.03 16.14 39.11
CA ARG A 18 27.06 14.66 39.21
C ARG A 18 26.66 13.96 37.91
N ASN A 19 25.68 14.48 37.18
CA ASN A 19 25.30 13.92 35.90
C ASN A 19 26.39 14.15 34.85
N ALA A 20 27.01 15.32 34.81
CA ALA A 20 28.12 15.59 33.90
C ALA A 20 29.29 14.61 34.15
N ILE A 21 29.69 14.40 35.41
CA ILE A 21 30.75 13.44 35.76
C ILE A 21 30.38 12.01 35.33
N ARG A 22 29.14 11.59 35.52
CA ARG A 22 28.68 10.25 35.09
C ARG A 22 28.73 10.09 33.57
N ILE A 23 28.34 11.09 32.82
CA ILE A 23 28.39 11.10 31.36
C ILE A 23 29.86 11.04 30.89
N THR A 24 30.74 11.82 31.47
CA THR A 24 32.17 11.81 31.13
C THR A 24 32.81 10.44 31.42
N LEU A 25 32.47 9.83 32.58
CA LEU A 25 32.98 8.49 32.94
C LEU A 25 32.47 7.42 31.97
N PHE A 26 31.22 7.50 31.55
CA PHE A 26 30.64 6.61 30.57
C PHE A 26 31.36 6.71 29.21
N PHE A 27 31.61 7.92 28.72
CA PHE A 27 32.37 8.14 27.48
C PHE A 27 33.80 7.59 27.57
N LEU A 28 34.49 7.76 28.69
CA LEU A 28 35.84 7.20 28.88
C LEU A 28 35.85 5.67 28.86
N ILE A 29 34.82 5.04 29.42
CA ILE A 29 34.67 3.56 29.36
C ILE A 29 34.42 3.09 27.93
N VAL A 30 33.55 3.76 27.19
CA VAL A 30 33.25 3.42 25.79
C VAL A 30 34.49 3.57 24.92
N VAL A 31 35.27 4.63 25.08
CA VAL A 31 36.53 4.83 24.35
C VAL A 31 37.56 3.73 24.67
N ALA A 32 37.66 3.33 25.95
CA ALA A 32 38.55 2.23 26.34
C ALA A 32 38.14 0.87 25.72
N ILE A 33 36.84 0.59 25.65
CA ILE A 33 36.31 -0.62 25.00
C ILE A 33 36.61 -0.60 23.49
N ILE A 34 36.36 0.51 22.79
CA ILE A 34 36.63 0.64 21.36
C ILE A 34 38.14 0.48 21.09
N SER A 35 39.00 1.09 21.89
CA SER A 35 40.44 0.95 21.74
C SER A 35 40.91 -0.50 21.97
N GLY A 36 40.28 -1.22 22.92
CA GLY A 36 40.53 -2.65 23.14
C GLY A 36 40.14 -3.53 21.95
N ILE A 37 38.99 -3.23 21.32
CA ILE A 37 38.53 -3.96 20.13
C ILE A 37 39.47 -3.72 18.95
N ILE A 38 39.90 -2.47 18.72
CA ILE A 38 40.85 -2.13 17.63
C ILE A 38 42.19 -2.88 17.82
N LEU A 39 42.70 -2.97 19.04
CA LEU A 39 43.91 -3.73 19.34
C LEU A 39 43.75 -5.25 19.15
N LEU A 40 42.54 -5.77 19.40
CA LEU A 40 42.24 -7.19 19.18
C LEU A 40 42.16 -7.53 17.67
N VAL A 41 41.50 -6.65 16.89
CA VAL A 41 41.37 -6.80 15.44
C VAL A 41 42.73 -6.67 14.75
N SER A 42 43.57 -5.72 15.17
CA SER A 42 44.93 -5.57 14.60
C SER A 42 45.84 -6.77 14.90
N LYS A 43 45.65 -7.47 16.04
CA LYS A 43 46.34 -8.73 16.35
C LYS A 43 45.85 -9.91 15.53
N LEU A 44 44.58 -9.91 15.09
CA LEU A 44 44.03 -10.95 14.25
C LEU A 44 44.46 -10.80 12.77
N ILE A 45 44.58 -9.58 12.29
CA ILE A 45 45.03 -9.27 10.93
C ILE A 45 46.52 -9.60 10.71
N ASN A 46 47.36 -9.45 11.75
CA ASN A 46 48.79 -9.77 11.68
C ASN A 46 49.16 -11.27 11.82
N LYS A 47 48.15 -12.17 11.91
CA LYS A 47 48.40 -13.63 12.01
C LYS A 47 48.09 -14.42 10.74
N GLY A 48 47.72 -13.76 9.63
CA GLY A 48 47.34 -14.40 8.37
C GLY A 48 48.18 -13.93 7.18
N GLY A 49 49.48 -14.17 7.21
CA GLY A 49 50.36 -13.89 6.09
C GLY A 49 51.53 -14.86 5.99
N GLU A 50 51.38 -15.92 5.19
CA GLU A 50 52.47 -16.67 4.51
C GLU A 50 51.83 -17.51 3.39
N THR A 51 51.97 -17.06 2.16
CA THR A 51 52.76 -17.48 0.97
C THR A 51 52.45 -18.85 0.36
N GLY A 52 52.20 -18.84 -0.93
CA GLY A 52 52.19 -20.01 -1.82
C GLY A 52 51.91 -19.61 -3.27
N ASP A 53 52.99 -19.25 -3.94
CA ASP A 53 53.12 -18.94 -5.37
C ASP A 53 53.23 -20.25 -6.19
N ILE A 54 52.87 -20.22 -7.47
CA ILE A 54 53.27 -21.02 -8.66
C ILE A 54 52.03 -21.08 -9.59
N GLY A 55 51.95 -20.52 -10.80
CA GLY A 55 52.86 -20.55 -11.92
C GLY A 55 52.10 -20.92 -13.18
N SER A 56 52.00 -19.99 -14.08
CA SER A 56 52.11 -19.93 -15.54
C SER A 56 51.44 -20.96 -16.49
N ASP A 57 50.92 -20.34 -17.53
CA ASP A 57 51.01 -20.59 -18.99
C ASP A 57 50.07 -21.59 -19.66
N ALA A 58 49.30 -21.09 -20.60
CA ALA A 58 49.45 -21.25 -22.02
C ALA A 58 48.16 -21.11 -22.82
N ALA A 59 48.26 -20.36 -23.78
CA ALA A 59 47.55 -19.80 -24.89
C ALA A 59 47.04 -20.78 -25.99
N ILE A 60 46.13 -20.19 -26.87
CA ILE A 60 45.95 -20.47 -28.31
C ILE A 60 44.98 -21.62 -28.63
N GLU A 61 43.83 -21.41 -29.32
CA GLU A 61 43.57 -21.00 -30.71
C GLU A 61 42.09 -20.95 -31.01
N GLN A 62 41.69 -19.99 -31.87
CA GLN A 62 40.44 -20.02 -32.64
C GLN A 62 40.59 -20.83 -33.91
N PRO A 63 39.52 -21.28 -34.60
CA PRO A 63 39.11 -20.56 -35.79
C PRO A 63 37.61 -20.44 -36.07
N VAL A 64 37.21 -19.27 -36.51
CA VAL A 64 36.36 -18.82 -37.65
C VAL A 64 35.42 -19.81 -38.32
N GLY A 65 34.14 -19.42 -38.41
CA GLY A 65 33.17 -19.92 -39.37
C GLY A 65 31.86 -19.14 -39.33
N GLN A 66 31.68 -18.26 -40.31
CA GLN A 66 30.46 -17.48 -40.55
C GLN A 66 29.28 -18.35 -40.92
N GLU A 67 28.07 -17.98 -40.47
CA GLU A 67 26.90 -17.92 -41.37
C GLU A 67 25.81 -17.03 -40.72
N GLN A 68 25.31 -16.12 -41.54
CA GLN A 68 24.20 -15.23 -41.25
C GLN A 68 22.89 -15.98 -41.35
N GLU A 69 21.99 -15.83 -40.37
CA GLU A 69 20.56 -15.93 -40.59
C GLU A 69 19.78 -14.94 -39.75
N GLU A 70 18.76 -14.38 -40.37
CA GLU A 70 18.01 -13.18 -40.07
C GLU A 70 17.22 -13.25 -38.75
N LYS A 71 17.26 -12.15 -38.01
CA LYS A 71 16.32 -11.84 -36.93
C LYS A 71 14.96 -11.48 -37.52
N GLN A 72 13.98 -12.36 -37.40
CA GLN A 72 12.56 -11.99 -37.46
C GLN A 72 11.96 -12.00 -36.06
N GLY A 73 11.37 -10.85 -35.69
CA GLY A 73 10.94 -10.53 -34.35
C GLY A 73 9.83 -11.42 -33.81
N PHE A 74 9.79 -11.46 -32.51
CA PHE A 74 8.90 -12.20 -31.61
C PHE A 74 7.40 -11.97 -31.87
N PHE A 75 7.01 -10.84 -32.45
CA PHE A 75 5.61 -10.50 -32.78
C PHE A 75 5.00 -11.24 -33.96
N ALA A 76 5.81 -11.92 -34.78
CA ALA A 76 5.31 -12.69 -35.94
C ALA A 76 4.82 -14.11 -35.59
N ARG A 77 4.95 -14.59 -34.36
CA ARG A 77 4.51 -15.92 -33.92
C ARG A 77 3.08 -15.98 -33.36
N LEU A 78 2.48 -14.84 -33.02
CA LEU A 78 1.13 -14.77 -32.44
C LEU A 78 0.00 -14.69 -33.47
N PHE A 79 0.31 -14.46 -34.76
CA PHE A 79 -0.69 -14.32 -35.83
C PHE A 79 -0.63 -15.38 -36.95
N LYS A 80 0.08 -16.49 -36.74
CA LYS A 80 0.07 -17.63 -37.69
C LYS A 80 -0.55 -18.87 -37.08
N LYS A 81 -1.81 -18.76 -36.63
CA LYS A 81 -2.65 -19.91 -36.34
C LYS A 81 -4.11 -19.66 -36.78
N LYS A 82 -4.26 -19.32 -38.04
CA LYS A 82 -5.57 -19.33 -38.71
C LYS A 82 -5.29 -19.70 -40.16
N ASP A 83 -5.38 -20.98 -40.44
CA ASP A 83 -5.70 -21.59 -41.71
C ASP A 83 -5.34 -23.08 -41.63
N LYS A 84 -6.09 -23.84 -40.84
CA LYS A 84 -6.30 -25.29 -40.93
C LYS A 84 -7.47 -25.68 -40.02
N GLU A 85 -8.65 -25.21 -40.33
CA GLU A 85 -9.90 -25.74 -39.79
C GLU A 85 -10.91 -25.80 -40.94
N GLN A 86 -10.75 -26.83 -41.78
CA GLN A 86 -11.81 -27.35 -42.63
C GLN A 86 -11.53 -28.82 -42.87
N ASP A 87 -11.51 -29.64 -41.83
CA ASP A 87 -11.68 -31.09 -41.89
C ASP A 87 -11.93 -31.54 -40.44
N GLY A 88 -13.20 -31.69 -40.05
CA GLY A 88 -13.57 -32.16 -38.71
C GLY A 88 -15.05 -31.96 -38.37
N LEU A 89 -15.94 -31.93 -39.34
CA LEU A 89 -17.38 -31.79 -39.10
C LEU A 89 -18.13 -33.14 -38.93
N PHE A 90 -17.43 -34.28 -39.03
CA PHE A 90 -18.05 -35.59 -38.95
C PHE A 90 -17.15 -36.53 -38.13
N ASP A 91 -17.77 -37.47 -37.37
CA ASP A 91 -17.06 -38.55 -36.69
C ASP A 91 -16.58 -39.62 -37.72
N GLU A 92 -15.83 -40.64 -37.25
CA GLU A 92 -15.32 -41.72 -38.09
C GLU A 92 -16.44 -42.57 -38.72
N GLU A 93 -17.71 -42.38 -38.29
CA GLU A 93 -18.90 -43.06 -38.80
C GLU A 93 -19.73 -42.17 -39.73
N GLY A 94 -19.26 -40.91 -39.99
CA GLY A 94 -19.90 -39.98 -40.93
C GLY A 94 -21.10 -39.21 -40.36
N ASN A 95 -21.25 -39.15 -39.02
CA ASN A 95 -22.29 -38.36 -38.38
C ASN A 95 -21.78 -36.94 -38.06
N PRO A 96 -22.62 -35.89 -38.20
CA PRO A 96 -22.21 -34.55 -37.83
C PRO A 96 -21.91 -34.48 -36.31
N LEU A 97 -20.69 -34.10 -35.95
CA LEU A 97 -20.34 -33.78 -34.57
C LEU A 97 -21.23 -32.64 -34.08
N ALA A 98 -21.84 -32.80 -32.91
CA ALA A 98 -22.65 -31.77 -32.32
C ALA A 98 -21.79 -30.51 -32.15
N THR A 99 -22.15 -29.45 -32.89
CA THR A 99 -21.54 -28.12 -32.71
C THR A 99 -21.79 -27.71 -31.27
N GLN A 100 -20.70 -27.49 -30.53
CA GLN A 100 -20.82 -26.82 -29.22
C GLN A 100 -21.61 -25.51 -29.43
N PRO A 101 -22.55 -25.18 -28.53
CA PRO A 101 -23.19 -23.87 -28.57
C PRO A 101 -22.10 -22.80 -28.63
N PRO A 102 -22.26 -21.74 -29.43
CA PRO A 102 -21.29 -20.64 -29.40
C PRO A 102 -21.14 -20.18 -27.97
N GLU A 103 -19.90 -19.98 -27.52
CA GLU A 103 -19.66 -19.35 -26.24
C GLU A 103 -20.48 -18.07 -26.17
N PRO A 104 -21.19 -17.80 -25.05
CA PRO A 104 -21.96 -16.58 -24.93
C PRO A 104 -21.03 -15.39 -25.15
N THR A 105 -21.37 -14.54 -26.11
CA THR A 105 -20.66 -13.29 -26.34
C THR A 105 -20.67 -12.53 -25.01
N PRO A 106 -19.51 -12.14 -24.45
CA PRO A 106 -19.47 -11.42 -23.19
C PRO A 106 -20.33 -10.16 -23.30
N THR A 107 -21.23 -9.97 -22.34
CA THR A 107 -22.05 -8.76 -22.26
C THR A 107 -21.10 -7.56 -22.15
N PRO A 108 -21.24 -6.53 -23.01
CA PRO A 108 -20.44 -5.33 -22.87
C PRO A 108 -20.63 -4.74 -21.47
N LEU A 109 -19.54 -4.38 -20.80
CA LEU A 109 -19.61 -3.69 -19.50
C LEU A 109 -20.30 -2.34 -19.67
N PRO A 110 -21.04 -1.86 -18.66
CA PRO A 110 -21.73 -0.58 -18.72
C PRO A 110 -20.74 0.56 -18.93
N GLU A 111 -21.18 1.60 -19.61
CA GLU A 111 -20.45 2.86 -19.64
C GLU A 111 -20.44 3.48 -18.24
N PHE A 112 -19.25 3.90 -17.78
CA PHE A 112 -19.10 4.57 -16.49
C PHE A 112 -18.99 6.08 -16.70
N SER A 113 -20.12 6.76 -16.54
CA SER A 113 -20.24 8.22 -16.74
C SER A 113 -20.78 8.89 -15.47
N PRO A 114 -19.94 9.11 -14.44
CA PRO A 114 -20.36 9.70 -13.17
C PRO A 114 -20.89 11.13 -13.31
N TYR A 115 -21.91 11.45 -12.51
CA TYR A 115 -22.53 12.77 -12.41
C TYR A 115 -23.09 13.03 -11.02
N SER A 116 -23.26 14.29 -10.65
CA SER A 116 -23.84 14.65 -9.36
C SER A 116 -25.37 14.72 -9.42
N VAL A 117 -25.99 14.41 -8.31
CA VAL A 117 -27.42 14.62 -8.03
C VAL A 117 -27.61 15.57 -6.85
N ALA A 118 -28.83 15.83 -6.44
CA ALA A 118 -29.11 16.68 -5.28
C ALA A 118 -28.42 16.12 -4.01
N GLY A 119 -27.56 16.92 -3.38
CA GLY A 119 -26.79 16.54 -2.19
C GLY A 119 -25.42 15.91 -2.47
N THR A 120 -25.07 15.67 -3.75
CA THR A 120 -23.73 15.21 -4.13
C THR A 120 -22.99 16.18 -5.08
N SER A 121 -23.56 17.37 -5.33
CA SER A 121 -22.92 18.36 -6.18
C SER A 121 -21.66 18.95 -5.51
N PRO A 122 -20.53 19.07 -6.21
CA PRO A 122 -19.32 19.73 -5.70
C PRO A 122 -19.60 21.15 -5.16
N SER A 123 -20.58 21.85 -5.73
CA SER A 123 -21.00 23.18 -5.25
C SER A 123 -21.65 23.16 -3.87
N ASP A 124 -22.32 22.06 -3.48
CA ASP A 124 -22.92 21.89 -2.15
C ASP A 124 -21.87 21.84 -1.05
N PHE A 125 -20.64 21.41 -1.40
CA PHE A 125 -19.46 21.34 -0.54
C PHE A 125 -18.55 22.57 -0.69
N GLY A 126 -18.91 23.55 -1.52
CA GLY A 126 -18.10 24.73 -1.80
C GLY A 126 -16.71 24.36 -2.34
N LEU A 127 -16.64 23.31 -3.17
CA LEU A 127 -15.40 22.81 -3.71
C LEU A 127 -14.88 23.72 -4.82
N GLU A 128 -13.64 24.18 -4.67
CA GLU A 128 -12.88 24.91 -5.69
C GLU A 128 -11.65 24.11 -6.07
N THR A 129 -11.34 24.03 -7.35
CA THR A 129 -10.19 23.27 -7.86
C THR A 129 -9.20 24.13 -8.59
N LYS A 130 -7.94 23.72 -8.61
CA LYS A 130 -6.85 24.33 -9.38
C LYS A 130 -5.99 23.26 -10.01
N ILE A 131 -5.42 23.59 -11.16
CA ILE A 131 -4.52 22.71 -11.91
C ILE A 131 -3.21 23.45 -12.19
N GLU A 132 -2.10 22.71 -12.13
CA GLU A 132 -0.78 23.15 -12.55
C GLU A 132 -0.20 22.10 -13.53
N VAL A 133 0.22 22.52 -14.70
CA VAL A 133 0.87 21.68 -15.70
C VAL A 133 2.29 22.19 -15.92
N ASP A 134 3.28 21.34 -15.69
CA ASP A 134 4.71 21.66 -15.81
C ASP A 134 5.09 23.00 -15.15
N GLY A 135 4.56 23.25 -13.94
CA GLY A 135 4.85 24.45 -13.14
C GLY A 135 4.05 25.70 -13.51
N SER A 136 3.07 25.61 -14.40
CA SER A 136 2.20 26.72 -14.78
C SER A 136 0.75 26.46 -14.38
N GLU A 137 0.14 27.36 -13.56
CA GLU A 137 -1.30 27.27 -13.24
C GLU A 137 -2.13 27.48 -14.51
N MET A 138 -3.21 26.69 -14.65
CA MET A 138 -4.19 26.84 -15.72
C MET A 138 -5.61 26.73 -15.18
N ASP A 139 -6.58 27.24 -15.95
CA ASP A 139 -7.99 27.12 -15.63
C ASP A 139 -8.42 25.65 -15.75
N ALA A 140 -9.08 25.14 -14.71
CA ALA A 140 -9.55 23.76 -14.68
C ALA A 140 -10.53 23.41 -15.80
N SER A 141 -11.27 24.41 -16.32
CA SER A 141 -12.18 24.23 -17.46
C SER A 141 -11.48 24.04 -18.81
N GLN A 142 -10.17 24.34 -18.87
CA GLN A 142 -9.37 24.26 -20.09
C GLN A 142 -8.47 23.01 -20.13
N TYR A 143 -8.43 22.27 -19.03
CA TYR A 143 -7.59 21.07 -18.96
C TYR A 143 -8.24 19.89 -19.67
N THR A 144 -7.46 19.22 -20.49
CA THR A 144 -7.75 17.88 -21.05
C THR A 144 -6.46 17.11 -21.08
N ALA A 145 -6.49 15.87 -20.61
CA ALA A 145 -5.33 14.98 -20.67
C ALA A 145 -4.87 14.77 -22.12
N ALA A 146 -3.57 14.74 -22.34
CA ALA A 146 -2.99 14.52 -23.66
C ALA A 146 -3.22 13.08 -24.15
N ASP A 147 -3.15 12.11 -23.23
CA ASP A 147 -3.44 10.71 -23.45
C ASP A 147 -4.62 10.33 -22.55
N VAL A 148 -5.54 9.52 -23.05
CA VAL A 148 -6.74 9.12 -22.30
C VAL A 148 -6.37 8.05 -21.28
N ILE A 149 -6.50 8.42 -20.00
CA ILE A 149 -6.36 7.49 -18.87
C ILE A 149 -7.62 6.64 -18.80
N ASP A 150 -7.48 5.32 -18.88
CA ASP A 150 -8.62 4.40 -18.83
C ASP A 150 -8.23 3.08 -18.14
N PHE A 151 -8.52 2.98 -16.85
CA PHE A 151 -8.32 1.75 -16.11
C PHE A 151 -9.44 0.76 -16.37
N GLU A 152 -9.11 -0.44 -16.74
CA GLU A 152 -10.05 -1.56 -16.83
C GLU A 152 -10.43 -2.10 -15.43
N GLU A 153 -11.16 -3.23 -15.39
CA GLU A 153 -11.56 -3.92 -14.16
C GLU A 153 -10.34 -4.37 -13.35
N GLY A 154 -10.49 -4.41 -12.02
CA GLY A 154 -9.38 -4.67 -11.10
C GLY A 154 -8.55 -5.91 -11.41
N TYR A 155 -9.15 -7.00 -11.90
CA TYR A 155 -8.43 -8.22 -12.28
C TYR A 155 -7.56 -8.08 -13.53
N LYS A 156 -7.76 -7.01 -14.32
CA LYS A 156 -6.97 -6.69 -15.52
C LYS A 156 -5.84 -5.70 -15.26
N TYR A 157 -5.76 -5.13 -14.06
CA TYR A 157 -4.76 -4.11 -13.72
C TYR A 157 -3.32 -4.53 -14.03
N THR A 158 -3.02 -5.81 -13.87
CA THR A 158 -1.70 -6.37 -14.17
C THR A 158 -1.80 -7.84 -14.56
N GLN A 159 -0.83 -8.29 -15.33
CA GLN A 159 -0.61 -9.72 -15.62
C GLN A 159 0.46 -10.33 -14.68
N LEU A 160 1.02 -9.55 -13.77
CA LEU A 160 2.00 -10.03 -12.81
C LEU A 160 1.33 -10.88 -11.75
N GLU A 161 2.01 -11.95 -11.35
CA GLU A 161 1.60 -12.76 -10.24
C GLU A 161 2.00 -12.09 -8.93
N GLY A 162 1.01 -11.55 -8.18
CA GLY A 162 1.32 -10.91 -6.91
C GLY A 162 0.33 -9.87 -6.41
N VAL A 163 0.70 -9.25 -5.30
CA VAL A 163 0.04 -8.08 -4.68
C VAL A 163 0.98 -6.89 -4.85
N ILE A 164 0.82 -6.15 -5.94
CA ILE A 164 1.82 -5.17 -6.43
C ILE A 164 1.54 -3.72 -6.04
N THR A 165 0.43 -3.44 -5.39
CA THR A 165 0.05 -2.16 -4.80
C THR A 165 -0.82 -2.42 -3.57
N PHE A 166 -1.16 -1.39 -2.81
CA PHE A 166 -2.06 -1.54 -1.66
C PHE A 166 -3.40 -2.15 -2.11
N ARG A 167 -3.79 -3.26 -1.47
CA ARG A 167 -4.98 -4.06 -1.81
C ARG A 167 -4.99 -4.60 -3.25
N GLY A 168 -3.81 -4.75 -3.87
CA GLY A 168 -3.54 -5.53 -5.07
C GLY A 168 -3.76 -4.84 -6.42
N ASN A 169 -4.79 -4.01 -6.57
CA ASN A 169 -5.17 -3.44 -7.85
C ASN A 169 -5.87 -2.07 -7.74
N ASN A 170 -6.36 -1.55 -8.87
CA ASN A 170 -7.06 -0.27 -8.96
C ASN A 170 -8.48 -0.26 -8.34
N PHE A 171 -9.09 -1.40 -8.04
CA PHE A 171 -10.36 -1.52 -7.29
C PHE A 171 -10.12 -1.64 -5.78
N ARG A 172 -8.88 -1.92 -5.35
CA ARG A 172 -8.48 -2.18 -3.96
C ARG A 172 -9.15 -3.44 -3.36
N ASP A 173 -9.45 -4.42 -4.19
CA ASP A 173 -10.24 -5.60 -3.86
C ASP A 173 -9.48 -6.92 -3.80
N SER A 174 -8.15 -6.90 -4.04
CA SER A 174 -7.32 -8.10 -4.18
C SER A 174 -6.06 -8.07 -3.29
N PRO A 175 -6.20 -8.08 -1.96
CA PRO A 175 -5.05 -8.06 -1.02
C PRO A 175 -4.32 -9.40 -0.91
N SER A 176 -4.81 -10.42 -1.58
CA SER A 176 -4.21 -11.75 -1.71
C SER A 176 -4.12 -12.15 -3.18
N TYR A 177 -3.12 -12.97 -3.51
CA TYR A 177 -2.93 -13.56 -4.83
C TYR A 177 -2.81 -15.08 -4.71
N GLY A 178 -3.34 -15.81 -5.70
CA GLY A 178 -3.25 -17.25 -5.79
C GLY A 178 -4.27 -17.99 -4.94
N THR A 179 -3.95 -19.23 -4.57
CA THR A 179 -4.85 -20.14 -3.87
C THR A 179 -4.21 -20.69 -2.60
N ALA A 180 -4.88 -20.52 -1.47
CA ALA A 180 -4.40 -21.05 -0.19
C ALA A 180 -4.81 -22.51 0.00
N SER A 181 -3.84 -23.40 0.24
CA SER A 181 -4.15 -24.77 0.66
C SER A 181 -4.52 -24.77 2.14
N MET A 182 -5.79 -25.06 2.47
CA MET A 182 -6.35 -24.97 3.82
C MET A 182 -6.69 -26.35 4.40
N THR A 183 -5.74 -27.27 4.39
CA THR A 183 -5.95 -28.66 4.84
C THR A 183 -6.15 -28.79 6.34
N GLU A 184 -5.44 -28.01 7.14
CA GLU A 184 -5.51 -28.01 8.60
C GLU A 184 -6.23 -26.79 9.16
N LYS A 185 -6.49 -25.76 8.32
CA LYS A 185 -7.18 -24.50 8.67
C LYS A 185 -6.53 -23.77 9.85
N LYS A 186 -5.21 -23.68 9.81
CA LYS A 186 -4.40 -23.05 10.85
C LYS A 186 -3.14 -22.42 10.30
N PHE A 187 -2.47 -21.62 11.13
CA PHE A 187 -1.13 -21.11 10.87
C PHE A 187 -0.06 -22.15 11.19
N ASP A 188 1.04 -22.13 10.42
CA ASP A 188 2.25 -22.85 10.81
C ASP A 188 2.84 -22.21 12.07
N THR A 189 3.19 -23.03 13.05
CA THR A 189 3.74 -22.58 14.34
C THR A 189 5.21 -22.16 14.29
N SER A 190 5.83 -22.25 13.11
CA SER A 190 7.26 -21.95 12.89
C SER A 190 7.45 -20.84 11.84
N PRO A 191 6.94 -19.61 12.09
CA PRO A 191 7.15 -18.50 11.17
C PRO A 191 8.63 -18.12 11.09
N TRP A 192 9.10 -17.67 9.92
CA TRP A 192 10.35 -16.94 9.88
C TRP A 192 10.15 -15.51 10.40
N THR A 193 11.21 -14.92 10.92
CA THR A 193 11.18 -13.54 11.42
C THR A 193 12.41 -12.78 10.96
N PHE A 194 12.23 -11.47 10.75
CA PHE A 194 13.30 -10.54 10.46
C PHE A 194 13.17 -9.28 11.32
N THR A 195 14.28 -8.81 11.89
CA THR A 195 14.30 -7.61 12.72
C THR A 195 14.62 -6.39 11.87
N VAL A 196 13.69 -5.42 11.82
CA VAL A 196 13.92 -4.14 11.14
C VAL A 196 14.53 -3.11 12.10
N GLY A 197 15.20 -2.11 11.54
CA GLY A 197 15.78 -1.01 12.29
C GLY A 197 14.74 -0.05 12.90
N SER A 198 15.22 1.06 13.44
CA SER A 198 14.41 2.17 13.93
C SER A 198 15.02 3.51 13.53
N MET A 199 14.16 4.52 13.38
CA MET A 199 14.55 5.90 13.05
C MET A 199 14.07 6.85 14.14
N GLN A 200 14.90 7.81 14.52
CA GLN A 200 14.49 8.89 15.45
C GLN A 200 13.34 9.69 14.83
N LYS A 201 12.32 10.03 15.61
CA LYS A 201 11.26 10.94 15.15
C LYS A 201 11.77 12.36 14.96
N MET A 202 11.32 13.04 13.91
CA MET A 202 11.60 14.47 13.71
C MET A 202 10.99 15.30 14.84
N TYR A 203 9.76 14.99 15.25
CA TYR A 203 9.04 15.70 16.31
C TYR A 203 8.75 14.80 17.49
N GLY A 204 8.88 15.38 18.71
CA GLY A 204 8.61 14.67 19.95
C GLY A 204 9.78 13.80 20.42
N SER A 205 9.48 12.87 21.30
CA SER A 205 10.44 11.90 21.83
C SER A 205 10.13 10.51 21.28
N GLY A 206 11.17 9.70 21.11
CA GLY A 206 11.05 8.31 20.66
C GLY A 206 11.44 8.09 19.22
N SER A 207 11.20 6.88 18.73
CA SER A 207 11.61 6.44 17.40
C SER A 207 10.44 5.87 16.63
N TRP A 208 10.49 5.96 15.31
CA TRP A 208 9.72 5.14 14.40
C TRP A 208 10.38 3.76 14.33
N SER A 209 9.61 2.69 14.54
CA SER A 209 10.09 1.30 14.46
C SER A 209 9.04 0.40 13.84
N GLY A 210 9.50 -0.68 13.24
CA GLY A 210 8.65 -1.71 12.67
C GLY A 210 7.93 -1.27 11.41
N CYS A 211 6.74 -1.85 11.21
CA CYS A 211 5.87 -1.58 10.09
C CYS A 211 4.63 -0.85 10.61
N GLY A 212 4.29 0.22 9.94
CA GLY A 212 3.29 1.16 10.41
C GLY A 212 1.91 0.91 9.86
N TRP A 213 1.00 1.65 10.40
CA TRP A 213 -0.38 1.75 10.00
C TRP A 213 -0.50 2.08 8.52
N THR A 214 -1.45 1.46 7.88
CA THR A 214 -1.73 1.23 6.46
C THR A 214 -0.64 0.52 5.67
N GLY A 215 0.61 0.41 6.16
CA GLY A 215 1.68 -0.28 5.45
C GLY A 215 1.33 -1.74 5.14
N GLN A 216 1.51 -2.14 3.90
CA GLN A 216 1.32 -3.50 3.42
C GLN A 216 2.57 -3.89 2.63
N PRO A 217 3.13 -5.11 2.81
CA PRO A 217 4.17 -5.59 1.92
C PRO A 217 3.64 -5.82 0.51
N LEU A 218 4.50 -5.68 -0.49
CA LEU A 218 4.25 -6.13 -1.85
C LEU A 218 4.79 -7.54 -1.99
N LEU A 219 4.06 -8.41 -2.67
CA LEU A 219 4.46 -9.79 -2.96
C LEU A 219 4.41 -10.00 -4.46
N ILE A 220 5.51 -10.45 -5.05
CA ILE A 220 5.59 -10.58 -6.50
C ILE A 220 6.44 -11.79 -6.91
N ARG A 221 5.98 -12.48 -7.93
CA ARG A 221 6.81 -13.37 -8.73
C ARG A 221 7.23 -12.62 -9.98
N TRP A 222 8.50 -12.20 -10.01
CA TRP A 222 9.04 -11.47 -11.14
C TRP A 222 9.15 -12.33 -12.40
N PRO A 223 8.93 -11.77 -13.59
CA PRO A 223 9.36 -12.42 -14.82
C PRO A 223 10.85 -12.79 -14.77
N GLU A 224 11.22 -13.95 -15.27
CA GLU A 224 12.60 -14.44 -15.16
C GLU A 224 13.62 -13.53 -15.87
N SER A 225 13.20 -12.84 -16.95
CA SER A 225 14.01 -11.84 -17.63
C SER A 225 14.29 -10.63 -16.75
N THR A 226 13.26 -10.06 -16.11
CA THR A 226 13.39 -8.93 -15.18
C THR A 226 14.23 -9.30 -13.95
N LYS A 227 14.01 -10.51 -13.38
CA LYS A 227 14.77 -11.01 -12.22
C LYS A 227 16.28 -11.06 -12.50
N ARG A 228 16.69 -11.44 -13.71
CA ARG A 228 18.11 -11.53 -14.09
C ARG A 228 18.85 -10.21 -14.09
N ILE A 229 18.20 -9.11 -14.48
CA ILE A 229 18.85 -7.78 -14.62
C ILE A 229 18.87 -6.97 -13.31
N MET A 230 18.05 -7.34 -12.33
CA MET A 230 18.04 -6.65 -11.04
C MET A 230 19.28 -7.01 -10.20
N ASN A 231 19.63 -6.16 -9.21
CA ASN A 231 20.76 -6.36 -8.29
C ASN A 231 20.49 -7.42 -7.20
N MET A 232 19.75 -8.46 -7.54
CA MET A 232 19.47 -9.57 -6.63
C MET A 232 20.71 -10.44 -6.41
N ARG A 233 20.74 -11.13 -5.26
CA ARG A 233 21.76 -12.14 -4.96
C ARG A 233 21.68 -13.31 -5.93
N ASP A 234 22.80 -13.95 -6.26
CA ASP A 234 22.86 -15.01 -7.27
C ASP A 234 21.88 -16.15 -6.97
N TRP A 235 21.77 -16.58 -5.70
CA TRP A 235 20.85 -17.63 -5.31
C TRP A 235 19.37 -17.24 -5.59
N ALA A 236 19.02 -15.95 -5.39
CA ALA A 236 17.66 -15.47 -5.61
C ALA A 236 17.35 -15.38 -7.12
N LYS A 237 18.32 -14.99 -7.95
CA LYS A 237 18.18 -15.04 -9.42
C LYS A 237 17.98 -16.47 -9.94
N GLN A 238 18.58 -17.47 -9.28
CA GLN A 238 18.52 -18.88 -9.69
C GLN A 238 17.31 -19.63 -9.12
N LYS A 239 16.69 -19.11 -8.05
CA LYS A 239 15.50 -19.76 -7.45
C LYS A 239 14.31 -19.63 -8.40
N GLU A 240 13.88 -20.77 -8.98
CA GLU A 240 12.63 -20.85 -9.74
C GLU A 240 11.43 -20.56 -8.84
N GLY A 241 10.43 -19.83 -9.37
CA GLY A 241 9.20 -19.50 -8.64
C GLY A 241 9.40 -18.63 -7.40
N LEU A 242 10.54 -17.94 -7.27
CA LEU A 242 10.78 -17.01 -6.17
C LEU A 242 9.64 -16.01 -6.03
N ILE A 243 9.03 -15.95 -4.86
CA ILE A 243 8.09 -14.92 -4.47
C ILE A 243 8.87 -13.90 -3.65
N GLU A 244 9.12 -12.72 -4.19
CA GLU A 244 9.81 -11.65 -3.48
C GLU A 244 8.82 -10.82 -2.67
N ALA A 245 9.05 -10.71 -1.36
CA ALA A 245 8.37 -9.76 -0.49
C ALA A 245 9.19 -8.47 -0.42
N ILE A 246 8.56 -7.33 -0.73
CA ILE A 246 9.17 -6.00 -0.70
C ILE A 246 8.43 -5.18 0.36
N TYR A 247 9.16 -4.71 1.37
CA TYR A 247 8.55 -4.04 2.51
C TYR A 247 9.22 -2.71 2.85
N ALA A 248 8.55 -1.62 2.56
CA ALA A 248 8.91 -0.28 3.02
C ALA A 248 8.50 -0.13 4.49
N THR A 249 9.43 0.26 5.36
CA THR A 249 9.25 0.23 6.82
C THR A 249 9.46 1.60 7.45
N MET A 250 8.98 1.74 8.70
CA MET A 250 9.15 2.98 9.45
C MET A 250 10.60 3.25 9.87
N SER A 251 11.52 2.32 9.65
CA SER A 251 12.95 2.54 9.85
C SER A 251 13.62 3.34 8.74
N GLY A 252 12.88 3.69 7.65
CA GLY A 252 13.42 4.37 6.48
C GLY A 252 14.08 3.44 5.48
N ASN A 253 13.91 2.14 5.66
CA ASN A 253 14.47 1.11 4.79
C ASN A 253 13.37 0.37 4.05
N ILE A 254 13.67 -0.03 2.81
CA ILE A 254 12.88 -0.96 2.00
C ILE A 254 13.65 -2.26 1.98
N TYR A 255 13.06 -3.32 2.55
CA TYR A 255 13.66 -4.65 2.65
C TYR A 255 13.08 -5.58 1.58
N PHE A 256 13.87 -6.60 1.22
CA PHE A 256 13.55 -7.55 0.15
C PHE A 256 13.83 -8.97 0.61
N PHE A 257 12.81 -9.82 0.61
CA PHE A 257 12.91 -11.19 1.13
C PHE A 257 12.32 -12.21 0.16
N ASP A 258 12.79 -13.41 0.23
CA ASP A 258 12.04 -14.58 -0.18
C ASP A 258 10.87 -14.79 0.79
N ALA A 259 9.64 -14.68 0.31
CA ALA A 259 8.44 -14.79 1.14
C ALA A 259 8.30 -16.15 1.83
N GLU A 260 8.93 -17.21 1.28
CA GLU A 260 8.90 -18.56 1.84
C GLU A 260 9.87 -18.72 3.03
N THR A 261 11.07 -18.12 2.95
CA THR A 261 12.17 -18.41 3.88
C THR A 261 12.61 -17.22 4.72
N GLY A 262 12.23 -15.98 4.34
CA GLY A 262 12.70 -14.75 4.97
C GLY A 262 14.15 -14.40 4.65
N GLN A 263 14.81 -15.13 3.75
CA GLN A 263 16.16 -14.82 3.33
C GLN A 263 16.17 -13.57 2.45
N GLU A 264 17.07 -12.62 2.73
CA GLU A 264 17.19 -11.40 1.93
C GLU A 264 17.62 -11.70 0.49
N THR A 265 16.80 -11.27 -0.48
CA THR A 265 17.05 -11.46 -1.91
C THR A 265 18.07 -10.46 -2.47
N ARG A 266 18.19 -9.30 -1.84
CA ARG A 266 19.14 -8.21 -2.15
C ARG A 266 19.35 -7.34 -0.92
N ASP A 267 20.29 -6.39 -0.98
CA ASP A 267 20.49 -5.42 0.07
C ASP A 267 19.30 -4.44 0.14
N HIS A 268 18.99 -3.96 1.33
CA HIS A 268 17.91 -2.99 1.52
C HIS A 268 18.27 -1.61 0.92
N ILE A 269 17.26 -0.86 0.50
CA ILE A 269 17.39 0.53 0.06
C ILE A 269 17.04 1.43 1.25
N SER A 270 17.92 2.39 1.58
CA SER A 270 17.70 3.35 2.66
C SER A 270 17.45 4.74 2.09
N THR A 271 16.36 5.38 2.52
CA THR A 271 15.97 6.74 2.08
C THR A 271 16.11 7.79 3.17
N ALA A 272 16.38 7.39 4.42
CA ALA A 272 16.34 8.23 5.61
C ALA A 272 14.97 8.87 5.93
N PHE A 273 13.87 8.36 5.35
CA PHE A 273 12.49 8.77 5.61
C PHE A 273 11.64 7.58 6.03
N PRO A 274 10.81 7.69 7.09
CA PRO A 274 9.97 6.59 7.52
C PRO A 274 8.81 6.37 6.54
N PHE A 275 8.52 5.09 6.22
CA PHE A 275 7.39 4.70 5.40
C PHE A 275 6.26 4.18 6.27
N LYS A 276 5.07 4.75 6.14
CA LYS A 276 3.83 4.29 6.79
C LYS A 276 2.92 3.57 5.79
N GLY A 277 2.78 4.13 4.59
CA GLY A 277 1.98 3.58 3.51
C GLY A 277 2.64 2.39 2.81
N ALA A 278 1.89 1.75 1.93
CA ALA A 278 2.39 0.71 1.04
C ALA A 278 3.03 1.33 -0.20
N GLY A 279 4.11 0.74 -0.69
CA GLY A 279 4.63 1.03 -2.01
C GLY A 279 3.72 0.50 -3.13
N ALA A 280 4.12 0.74 -4.37
CA ALA A 280 3.55 0.12 -5.56
C ALA A 280 4.65 -0.26 -6.54
N LEU A 281 4.45 -1.34 -7.30
CA LEU A 281 5.30 -1.75 -8.42
C LEU A 281 4.61 -1.38 -9.73
N ASP A 282 5.40 -1.32 -10.79
CA ASP A 282 4.89 -1.05 -12.12
C ASP A 282 4.06 -2.24 -12.65
N PRO A 283 2.79 -2.04 -13.05
CA PRO A 283 1.91 -3.13 -13.46
C PRO A 283 2.35 -3.82 -14.76
N ARG A 284 3.26 -3.22 -15.53
CA ARG A 284 3.84 -3.80 -16.76
C ARG A 284 4.97 -4.80 -16.47
N GLY A 285 5.41 -4.92 -15.20
CA GLY A 285 6.55 -5.73 -14.81
C GLY A 285 7.89 -5.04 -15.00
N TYR A 286 7.90 -3.73 -15.23
CA TYR A 286 9.12 -2.94 -15.21
C TYR A 286 9.70 -2.90 -13.79
N PRO A 287 11.03 -2.98 -13.64
CA PRO A 287 11.65 -2.96 -12.31
C PRO A 287 11.67 -1.54 -11.70
N LEU A 288 10.46 -1.00 -11.46
CA LEU A 288 10.20 0.30 -10.84
C LEU A 288 9.37 0.12 -9.57
N MET A 289 9.72 0.88 -8.54
CA MET A 289 8.95 1.02 -7.32
C MET A 289 8.57 2.48 -7.08
N TYR A 290 7.33 2.70 -6.70
CA TYR A 290 6.77 3.99 -6.30
C TYR A 290 6.47 3.94 -4.81
N VAL A 291 7.03 4.85 -4.01
CA VAL A 291 6.82 4.84 -2.56
C VAL A 291 6.93 6.24 -1.98
N GLY A 292 6.09 6.56 -1.00
CA GLY A 292 6.08 7.85 -0.35
C GLY A 292 6.44 7.77 1.12
N SER A 293 7.13 8.81 1.62
CA SER A 293 7.44 8.93 3.05
C SER A 293 6.24 9.40 3.85
N GLY A 294 6.07 8.84 5.04
CA GLY A 294 4.94 9.12 5.94
C GLY A 294 5.27 10.05 7.11
N ASP A 295 6.51 10.57 7.20
CA ASP A 295 6.91 11.60 8.16
C ASP A 295 8.18 12.30 7.67
N ASP A 296 8.48 13.46 8.27
CA ASP A 296 9.69 14.21 7.97
C ASP A 296 10.95 13.50 8.49
N SER A 297 12.07 13.72 7.80
CA SER A 297 13.36 13.19 8.20
C SER A 297 14.00 14.04 9.30
N PRO A 298 14.48 13.44 10.40
CA PRO A 298 15.19 14.16 11.44
C PRO A 298 16.55 14.73 10.97
N THR A 299 17.09 14.23 9.86
CA THR A 299 18.36 14.69 9.28
C THR A 299 18.18 15.81 8.27
N GLU A 300 17.01 15.93 7.66
CA GLU A 300 16.70 16.89 6.61
C GLU A 300 15.94 18.12 7.11
N GLY A 301 15.03 17.95 8.08
CA GLY A 301 14.22 19.02 8.64
C GLY A 301 12.73 18.90 8.40
N LYS A 302 11.99 19.98 8.63
CA LYS A 302 10.53 20.04 8.52
C LYS A 302 10.08 20.12 7.07
N ASP A 303 8.91 19.50 6.79
CA ASP A 303 8.25 19.46 5.47
C ASP A 303 9.17 18.91 4.36
N THR A 304 10.06 17.98 4.72
CA THR A 304 11.02 17.37 3.80
C THR A 304 10.54 16.03 3.24
N SER A 305 9.44 15.49 3.76
CA SER A 305 8.78 14.30 3.22
C SER A 305 8.45 14.46 1.76
N HIS A 306 8.50 13.38 1.00
CA HIS A 306 8.22 13.35 -0.43
C HIS A 306 8.03 11.91 -0.92
N ALA A 307 7.72 11.75 -2.19
CA ALA A 307 7.61 10.47 -2.84
C ALA A 307 8.81 10.20 -3.76
N PHE A 308 9.11 8.91 -3.92
CA PHE A 308 10.26 8.40 -4.68
C PHE A 308 9.79 7.50 -5.82
N ILE A 309 10.47 7.60 -6.96
CA ILE A 309 10.46 6.61 -8.04
C ILE A 309 11.84 5.96 -8.06
N ILE A 310 11.88 4.66 -7.79
CA ILE A 310 13.11 3.89 -7.55
C ILE A 310 13.28 2.83 -8.63
N SER A 311 14.47 2.76 -9.24
CA SER A 311 14.89 1.65 -10.07
C SER A 311 15.22 0.44 -9.20
N LEU A 312 14.57 -0.69 -9.45
CA LEU A 312 14.90 -1.96 -8.78
C LEU A 312 16.01 -2.74 -9.50
N ILE A 313 16.56 -2.20 -10.60
CA ILE A 313 17.74 -2.76 -11.25
C ILE A 313 18.95 -2.57 -10.35
N ASP A 314 19.12 -1.36 -9.79
CA ASP A 314 20.32 -0.97 -9.02
C ASP A 314 20.01 -0.29 -7.67
N GLY A 315 18.74 -0.05 -7.36
CA GLY A 315 18.29 0.63 -6.14
C GLY A 315 18.39 2.17 -6.20
N SER A 316 18.69 2.75 -7.37
CA SER A 316 18.83 4.20 -7.52
C SER A 316 17.47 4.91 -7.50
N VAL A 317 17.44 6.11 -6.92
CA VAL A 317 16.28 7.01 -7.00
C VAL A 317 16.33 7.73 -8.34
N LEU A 318 15.33 7.50 -9.19
CA LEU A 318 15.22 8.11 -10.52
C LEU A 318 14.55 9.49 -10.47
N TYR A 319 13.61 9.68 -9.54
CA TYR A 319 12.87 10.93 -9.39
C TYR A 319 12.28 11.08 -7.99
N GLU A 320 12.24 12.33 -7.50
CA GLU A 320 11.61 12.72 -6.24
C GLU A 320 10.60 13.83 -6.51
N PHE A 321 9.45 13.81 -5.81
CA PHE A 321 8.42 14.84 -5.96
C PHE A 321 7.61 15.04 -4.67
N GLY A 322 6.97 16.20 -4.55
CA GLY A 322 6.11 16.54 -3.42
C GLY A 322 6.81 17.24 -2.25
N LYS A 323 8.15 17.32 -2.26
CA LYS A 323 8.92 17.99 -1.21
C LYS A 323 8.66 19.50 -1.23
N GLN A 324 8.07 20.02 -0.14
CA GLN A 324 7.80 21.46 0.03
C GLN A 324 7.12 22.10 -1.20
N ASP A 325 6.26 21.35 -1.89
CA ASP A 325 5.64 21.81 -3.12
C ASP A 325 4.87 23.14 -2.89
N SER A 326 5.16 24.14 -3.70
CA SER A 326 4.52 25.46 -3.60
C SER A 326 3.03 25.44 -3.93
N PHE A 327 2.58 24.43 -4.66
CA PHE A 327 1.17 24.23 -5.02
C PHE A 327 0.33 23.61 -3.90
N ARG A 328 0.96 23.13 -2.80
CA ARG A 328 0.29 22.51 -1.65
C ARG A 328 -0.67 23.44 -0.94
N ILE A 329 -1.68 22.86 -0.30
CA ILE A 329 -2.61 23.56 0.59
C ILE A 329 -2.21 23.32 2.06
N ARG A 330 -1.82 22.09 2.38
CA ARG A 330 -1.47 21.62 3.72
C ARG A 330 0.05 21.55 3.87
N GLY A 331 0.56 21.86 5.06
CA GLY A 331 2.00 21.81 5.37
C GLY A 331 2.51 20.41 5.72
N LEU A 332 1.84 19.35 5.26
CA LEU A 332 2.29 17.95 5.41
C LEU A 332 2.59 17.40 4.02
N SER A 333 3.86 17.10 3.76
CA SER A 333 4.29 16.54 2.47
C SER A 333 4.35 15.00 2.50
N TYR A 334 3.43 14.35 3.26
CA TYR A 334 3.38 12.90 3.45
C TYR A 334 2.63 12.22 2.32
N PHE A 335 2.95 10.94 2.08
CA PHE A 335 2.32 10.08 1.10
C PHE A 335 2.07 8.71 1.75
N ASP A 336 1.02 8.63 2.55
CA ASP A 336 0.60 7.37 3.21
C ASP A 336 -0.28 6.52 2.27
N SER A 337 -0.80 7.10 1.18
CA SER A 337 -1.48 6.42 0.09
C SER A 337 -0.54 5.52 -0.72
N SER A 338 -1.09 4.62 -1.52
CA SER A 338 -0.37 3.81 -2.50
C SER A 338 -0.72 4.22 -3.93
N ALA A 339 0.31 4.39 -4.75
CA ALA A 339 0.17 4.81 -6.14
C ALA A 339 -0.51 3.76 -7.03
N LEU A 340 -1.04 4.24 -8.16
CA LEU A 340 -1.42 3.44 -9.32
C LEU A 340 -0.72 3.97 -10.57
N VAL A 341 -0.48 3.09 -11.53
CA VAL A 341 0.06 3.45 -12.83
C VAL A 341 -0.91 3.00 -13.91
N ASP A 342 -1.30 3.92 -14.77
CA ASP A 342 -1.94 3.56 -16.02
C ASP A 342 -0.87 3.06 -17.01
N ALA A 343 -0.94 1.76 -17.31
CA ALA A 343 0.06 1.07 -18.11
C ALA A 343 0.10 1.55 -19.56
N GLU A 344 -1.05 1.90 -20.12
CA GLU A 344 -1.18 2.33 -21.53
C GLU A 344 -0.64 3.74 -21.75
N THR A 345 -0.98 4.65 -20.85
CA THR A 345 -0.50 6.03 -20.96
C THR A 345 0.81 6.28 -20.23
N ASP A 346 1.40 5.28 -19.58
CA ASP A 346 2.64 5.45 -18.78
C ASP A 346 2.52 6.59 -17.75
N THR A 347 1.36 6.65 -17.06
CA THR A 347 1.04 7.74 -16.14
C THR A 347 0.90 7.24 -14.71
N LEU A 348 1.76 7.76 -13.82
CA LEU A 348 1.68 7.55 -12.37
C LEU A 348 0.61 8.48 -11.78
N ILE A 349 -0.28 7.92 -10.95
CA ILE A 349 -1.31 8.64 -10.22
C ILE A 349 -1.04 8.47 -8.73
N TYR A 350 -0.73 9.57 -8.04
CA TYR A 350 -0.32 9.54 -6.64
C TYR A 350 -0.94 10.69 -5.85
N PRO A 351 -1.96 10.43 -5.02
CA PRO A 351 -2.50 11.40 -4.09
C PRO A 351 -1.57 11.59 -2.88
N GLY A 352 -1.53 12.80 -2.32
CA GLY A 352 -0.70 13.13 -1.16
C GLY A 352 -1.42 13.93 -0.09
N GLU A 353 -0.95 13.85 1.15
CA GLU A 353 -1.51 14.59 2.28
C GLU A 353 -1.28 16.11 2.20
N SER A 354 -0.47 16.56 1.29
CA SER A 354 -0.34 17.98 0.96
C SER A 354 -1.58 18.59 0.30
N GLY A 355 -2.60 17.76 -0.01
CA GLY A 355 -3.80 18.12 -0.75
C GLY A 355 -3.59 18.19 -2.27
N ILE A 356 -2.49 17.60 -2.75
CA ILE A 356 -2.16 17.54 -4.18
C ILE A 356 -2.33 16.12 -4.69
N LEU A 357 -3.05 15.98 -5.80
CA LEU A 357 -3.00 14.80 -6.66
C LEU A 357 -1.94 15.03 -7.73
N TYR A 358 -0.97 14.13 -7.82
CA TYR A 358 0.05 14.12 -8.86
C TYR A 358 -0.33 13.13 -9.97
N LEU A 359 -0.36 13.61 -11.22
CA LEU A 359 -0.41 12.82 -12.43
C LEU A 359 0.93 13.02 -13.14
N ILE A 360 1.74 11.97 -13.20
CA ILE A 360 3.10 12.07 -13.73
C ILE A 360 3.24 11.14 -14.93
N LYS A 361 3.27 11.74 -16.14
CA LYS A 361 3.67 11.03 -17.35
C LYS A 361 5.13 10.68 -17.22
N LEU A 362 5.44 9.40 -17.03
CA LEU A 362 6.80 8.92 -16.72
C LEU A 362 7.75 9.04 -17.91
N ASN A 363 7.25 8.86 -19.14
CA ASN A 363 8.06 8.71 -20.36
C ASN A 363 9.17 7.67 -20.15
N THR A 364 8.75 6.49 -19.73
CA THR A 364 9.64 5.38 -19.37
C THR A 364 10.37 4.85 -20.61
N ASN A 365 11.69 4.74 -20.50
CA ASN A 365 12.52 4.01 -21.46
C ASN A 365 13.14 2.81 -20.77
N TYR A 366 12.64 1.62 -21.09
CA TYR A 366 13.08 0.35 -20.52
C TYR A 366 13.67 -0.54 -21.61
N ASP A 367 14.94 -0.92 -21.43
CA ASP A 367 15.65 -1.89 -22.27
C ASP A 367 16.03 -3.10 -21.42
N GLU A 368 15.23 -4.16 -21.49
CA GLU A 368 15.46 -5.39 -20.75
C GLU A 368 16.76 -6.09 -21.18
N ALA A 369 17.10 -6.02 -22.46
CA ALA A 369 18.32 -6.67 -22.98
C ALA A 369 19.58 -5.98 -22.49
N ALA A 370 19.56 -4.64 -22.43
CA ALA A 370 20.64 -3.84 -21.86
C ALA A 370 20.63 -3.80 -20.33
N GLY A 371 19.54 -4.19 -19.69
CA GLY A 371 19.35 -4.09 -18.25
C GLY A 371 19.28 -2.65 -17.76
N THR A 372 18.62 -1.75 -18.50
CA THR A 372 18.57 -0.32 -18.16
C THR A 372 17.13 0.19 -18.12
N ILE A 373 16.87 1.12 -17.19
CA ILE A 373 15.61 1.83 -17.11
C ILE A 373 15.85 3.30 -16.80
N SER A 374 15.10 4.19 -17.44
CA SER A 374 15.12 5.62 -17.19
C SER A 374 13.74 6.24 -17.40
N ILE A 375 13.49 7.40 -16.80
CA ILE A 375 12.25 8.14 -16.94
C ILE A 375 12.54 9.62 -17.28
N SER A 376 11.55 10.28 -17.90
CA SER A 376 11.61 11.72 -18.19
C SER A 376 10.26 12.36 -17.82
N PRO A 377 10.02 12.60 -16.51
CA PRO A 377 8.71 12.94 -15.99
C PRO A 377 8.17 14.28 -16.50
N LYS A 378 6.86 14.31 -16.82
CA LYS A 378 6.07 15.54 -16.96
C LYS A 378 4.96 15.51 -15.93
N VAL A 379 4.80 16.61 -15.19
CA VAL A 379 3.97 16.64 -13.98
C VAL A 379 2.76 17.50 -14.18
N THR A 380 1.57 16.90 -14.04
CA THR A 380 0.31 17.60 -13.86
C THR A 380 -0.11 17.45 -12.39
N LYS A 381 -0.52 18.57 -11.77
CA LYS A 381 -0.98 18.59 -10.38
C LYS A 381 -2.40 19.12 -10.33
N TRP A 382 -3.20 18.51 -9.49
CA TRP A 382 -4.53 18.97 -9.16
C TRP A 382 -4.64 19.15 -7.65
N ARG A 383 -5.30 20.22 -7.21
CA ARG A 383 -5.64 20.44 -5.81
C ARG A 383 -7.04 21.01 -5.68
N TYR A 384 -7.59 20.91 -4.49
CA TYR A 384 -8.92 21.39 -4.19
C TYR A 384 -8.94 22.17 -2.88
N LYS A 385 -10.00 22.97 -2.71
CA LYS A 385 -10.33 23.66 -1.49
C LYS A 385 -11.83 23.47 -1.26
N GLY A 386 -12.25 23.03 -0.06
CA GLY A 386 -13.65 22.92 0.33
C GLY A 386 -13.98 23.95 1.40
N ALA A 387 -15.14 24.59 1.29
CA ALA A 387 -15.63 25.54 2.29
C ALA A 387 -16.58 24.91 3.31
N LYS A 388 -17.11 23.72 3.01
CA LYS A 388 -18.05 22.99 3.89
C LYS A 388 -17.61 21.53 4.01
N ASN A 389 -17.55 21.04 5.24
CA ASN A 389 -18.00 19.69 5.48
C ASN A 389 -19.42 19.80 6.07
N ASN A 390 -20.34 18.98 5.64
CA ASN A 390 -21.74 19.05 6.09
C ASN A 390 -21.93 18.46 7.49
N THR A 391 -20.86 18.16 8.21
CA THR A 391 -20.91 17.59 9.54
C THR A 391 -21.05 18.67 10.58
N ASP A 392 -22.13 18.63 11.31
CA ASP A 392 -22.38 19.32 12.59
C ASP A 392 -22.14 20.84 12.56
N GLY A 393 -22.23 21.49 11.37
CA GLY A 393 -22.03 22.92 11.22
C GLY A 393 -20.59 23.39 11.50
N VAL A 394 -19.64 22.48 11.55
CA VAL A 394 -18.21 22.82 11.66
C VAL A 394 -17.71 23.17 10.27
N ALA A 395 -17.34 24.43 10.05
CA ALA A 395 -16.68 24.84 8.83
C ALA A 395 -15.43 24.00 8.57
N ALA A 396 -15.22 23.60 7.33
CA ALA A 396 -13.98 22.95 6.91
C ALA A 396 -12.80 23.77 7.43
N ARG A 397 -11.87 23.11 8.11
CA ARG A 397 -10.65 23.77 8.58
C ARG A 397 -9.70 23.89 7.40
N ASP A 398 -9.92 24.90 6.59
CA ASP A 398 -9.11 25.21 5.43
C ASP A 398 -7.62 25.00 5.71
N GLY A 399 -6.98 24.26 4.83
CA GLY A 399 -5.55 24.05 4.81
C GLY A 399 -4.98 23.03 5.81
N PHE A 400 -5.76 22.57 6.79
CA PHE A 400 -5.28 21.58 7.75
C PHE A 400 -5.81 20.16 7.48
N TRP A 401 -7.09 20.04 7.06
CA TRP A 401 -7.77 18.76 6.87
C TRP A 401 -7.92 18.35 5.39
N LEU A 402 -7.49 19.20 4.46
CA LEU A 402 -7.54 18.90 3.04
C LEU A 402 -6.27 18.14 2.62
N GLY A 403 -6.30 16.84 2.71
CA GLY A 403 -5.20 15.95 2.33
C GLY A 403 -5.74 14.55 2.07
N MET A 404 -5.05 13.77 1.27
CA MET A 404 -5.46 12.43 0.87
C MET A 404 -4.48 11.41 1.44
N GLU A 405 -4.90 10.70 2.50
CA GLU A 405 -4.13 9.62 3.12
C GLU A 405 -4.52 8.24 2.58
N ASP A 406 -5.78 8.06 2.17
CA ASP A 406 -6.24 6.80 1.60
C ASP A 406 -5.75 6.60 0.16
N SER A 407 -5.85 5.38 -0.33
CA SER A 407 -5.41 5.01 -1.68
C SER A 407 -6.57 5.10 -2.66
N ALA A 408 -6.34 5.73 -3.81
CA ALA A 408 -7.36 5.93 -4.83
C ALA A 408 -7.88 4.60 -5.39
N MET A 409 -9.20 4.55 -5.63
CA MET A 409 -9.85 3.56 -6.49
C MET A 409 -10.05 4.20 -7.86
N ILE A 410 -9.75 3.49 -8.96
CA ILE A 410 -9.86 4.07 -10.31
C ILE A 410 -10.53 3.07 -11.25
N TRP A 411 -11.49 3.54 -12.03
CA TRP A 411 -12.12 2.80 -13.12
C TRP A 411 -12.58 3.74 -14.24
N ARG A 412 -12.41 3.34 -15.49
CA ARG A 412 -12.86 4.08 -16.69
C ARG A 412 -12.49 5.58 -16.61
N GLY A 413 -11.25 5.87 -16.32
CA GLY A 413 -10.74 7.25 -16.25
C GLY A 413 -11.25 8.07 -15.06
N HIS A 414 -11.97 7.49 -14.10
CA HIS A 414 -12.50 8.17 -12.93
C HIS A 414 -11.86 7.65 -11.65
N MET A 415 -11.33 8.55 -10.86
CA MET A 415 -10.76 8.28 -9.53
C MET A 415 -11.79 8.57 -8.44
N ILE A 416 -11.94 7.63 -7.50
CA ILE A 416 -12.73 7.83 -6.29
C ILE A 416 -11.79 7.77 -5.10
N ILE A 417 -11.80 8.82 -4.27
CA ILE A 417 -10.88 8.97 -3.15
C ILE A 417 -11.52 9.78 -2.03
N ALA A 418 -11.24 9.43 -0.78
CA ALA A 418 -11.61 10.23 0.36
C ALA A 418 -10.45 11.11 0.85
N ASP A 419 -10.78 12.09 1.69
CA ASP A 419 -9.82 13.02 2.29
C ASP A 419 -9.91 13.06 3.82
N ASN A 420 -8.96 13.76 4.44
CA ASN A 420 -8.99 14.03 5.88
C ASN A 420 -10.07 15.06 6.28
N GLY A 421 -10.69 15.72 5.32
CA GLY A 421 -11.74 16.72 5.52
C GLY A 421 -13.15 16.17 5.57
N GLY A 422 -13.34 14.89 5.33
CA GLY A 422 -14.66 14.24 5.32
C GLY A 422 -15.34 14.28 3.94
N HIS A 423 -14.59 14.35 2.85
CA HIS A 423 -15.11 14.30 1.49
C HIS A 423 -14.68 13.00 0.81
N LEU A 424 -15.63 12.26 0.23
CA LEU A 424 -15.39 11.26 -0.79
C LEU A 424 -15.68 11.88 -2.15
N MET A 425 -14.70 11.92 -3.02
CA MET A 425 -14.77 12.62 -4.31
C MET A 425 -14.63 11.65 -5.48
N CYS A 426 -15.44 11.83 -6.51
CA CYS A 426 -15.22 11.22 -7.83
C CYS A 426 -14.65 12.27 -8.77
N ILE A 427 -13.47 12.00 -9.33
CA ILE A 427 -12.72 12.93 -10.17
C ILE A 427 -12.46 12.26 -11.51
N ASP A 428 -12.84 12.92 -12.58
CA ASP A 428 -12.50 12.54 -13.95
C ASP A 428 -11.02 12.90 -14.20
N LEU A 429 -10.17 11.91 -14.36
CA LEU A 429 -8.72 12.10 -14.53
C LEU A 429 -8.34 12.72 -15.88
N ASN A 430 -9.22 12.65 -16.86
CA ASN A 430 -8.98 13.19 -18.19
C ASN A 430 -9.32 14.67 -18.31
N THR A 431 -10.20 15.18 -17.42
CA THR A 431 -10.60 16.60 -17.37
C THR A 431 -10.26 17.26 -16.04
N LEU A 432 -9.89 16.49 -15.01
CA LEU A 432 -9.67 16.90 -13.63
C LEU A 432 -10.86 17.62 -12.99
N GLN A 433 -12.06 17.34 -13.50
CA GLN A 433 -13.31 17.83 -12.95
C GLN A 433 -13.86 16.86 -11.90
N VAL A 434 -14.34 17.41 -10.79
CA VAL A 434 -15.05 16.63 -9.77
C VAL A 434 -16.47 16.38 -10.25
N LYS A 435 -16.86 15.13 -10.37
CA LYS A 435 -18.18 14.70 -10.84
C LYS A 435 -19.21 14.71 -9.73
N TRP A 436 -18.86 14.19 -8.56
CA TRP A 436 -19.69 14.21 -7.37
C TRP A 436 -18.83 14.19 -6.10
N VAL A 437 -19.43 14.60 -4.99
CA VAL A 437 -18.84 14.58 -3.65
C VAL A 437 -19.85 14.00 -2.68
N GLN A 438 -19.42 13.12 -1.77
CA GLN A 438 -20.23 12.61 -0.66
C GLN A 438 -19.56 12.94 0.67
N ASP A 439 -20.36 13.27 1.70
CA ASP A 439 -19.88 13.56 3.05
C ASP A 439 -19.49 12.26 3.78
N THR A 440 -18.25 12.12 4.21
CA THR A 440 -17.75 11.01 5.04
C THR A 440 -17.55 11.40 6.51
N LEU A 441 -18.07 12.53 6.93
CA LEU A 441 -18.22 13.01 8.32
C LEU A 441 -16.93 13.45 9.01
N ASP A 442 -15.80 12.78 8.84
CA ASP A 442 -14.56 12.99 9.60
C ASP A 442 -13.35 12.66 8.75
N ASP A 443 -12.19 12.81 9.34
CA ASP A 443 -10.92 12.33 8.83
C ASP A 443 -11.05 10.87 8.36
N THR A 444 -10.88 10.65 7.06
CA THR A 444 -11.08 9.34 6.46
C THR A 444 -9.74 8.75 6.09
N ASN A 445 -9.37 7.70 6.81
CA ASN A 445 -8.09 7.02 6.68
C ASN A 445 -8.21 5.63 6.05
N CYS A 446 -9.42 5.08 6.04
CA CYS A 446 -9.68 3.79 5.41
C CYS A 446 -9.83 3.96 3.90
N THR A 447 -9.04 3.22 3.14
CA THR A 447 -9.28 3.08 1.71
C THR A 447 -10.57 2.30 1.48
N GLY A 448 -11.47 2.84 0.67
CA GLY A 448 -12.67 2.15 0.23
C GLY A 448 -12.35 0.97 -0.70
N VAL A 449 -13.39 0.25 -1.11
CA VAL A 449 -13.28 -0.79 -2.15
C VAL A 449 -14.34 -0.55 -3.21
N LEU A 450 -13.93 -0.58 -4.47
CA LEU A 450 -14.79 -0.51 -5.63
C LEU A 450 -15.21 -1.92 -6.04
N THR A 451 -16.49 -2.11 -6.35
CA THR A 451 -17.04 -3.39 -6.80
C THR A 451 -17.94 -3.19 -8.00
N LEU A 452 -18.05 -4.21 -8.85
CA LEU A 452 -19.06 -4.30 -9.90
C LEU A 452 -20.05 -5.40 -9.48
N GLU A 453 -21.33 -5.06 -9.36
CA GLU A 453 -22.32 -5.98 -8.80
C GLU A 453 -23.55 -6.11 -9.69
N GLY A 454 -24.25 -7.24 -9.54
CA GLY A 454 -25.44 -7.57 -10.35
C GLY A 454 -25.06 -8.04 -11.77
N GLU A 455 -26.11 -8.41 -12.52
CA GLU A 455 -25.94 -8.86 -13.92
C GLU A 455 -25.52 -7.72 -14.87
N ASP A 456 -25.81 -6.49 -14.47
CA ASP A 456 -25.47 -5.26 -15.18
C ASP A 456 -24.08 -4.71 -14.80
N HIS A 457 -23.37 -5.36 -13.88
CA HIS A 457 -22.06 -4.92 -13.38
C HIS A 457 -22.05 -3.46 -12.88
N HIS A 458 -23.10 -3.05 -12.17
CA HIS A 458 -23.21 -1.69 -11.66
C HIS A 458 -22.11 -1.39 -10.61
N PRO A 459 -21.42 -0.24 -10.70
CA PRO A 459 -20.31 0.08 -9.81
C PRO A 459 -20.78 0.65 -8.47
N TYR A 460 -20.22 0.11 -7.38
CA TYR A 460 -20.45 0.59 -6.02
C TYR A 460 -19.14 0.79 -5.26
N VAL A 461 -19.15 1.71 -4.31
CA VAL A 461 -18.06 1.93 -3.36
C VAL A 461 -18.55 1.62 -1.96
N TYR A 462 -17.78 0.81 -1.22
CA TYR A 462 -17.96 0.63 0.22
C TYR A 462 -17.00 1.51 0.98
N MET A 463 -17.53 2.29 1.91
CA MET A 463 -16.79 3.32 2.62
C MET A 463 -17.30 3.49 4.06
N SER A 464 -16.47 4.06 4.91
CA SER A 464 -16.81 4.51 6.26
C SER A 464 -15.95 5.71 6.63
N THR A 465 -15.87 6.02 7.91
CA THR A 465 -15.14 7.15 8.45
C THR A 465 -14.36 6.75 9.69
N SER A 466 -13.31 7.48 10.02
CA SER A 466 -12.74 7.43 11.36
C SER A 466 -13.52 8.28 12.36
N PHE A 467 -13.08 8.23 13.61
CA PHE A 467 -13.44 9.16 14.66
C PHE A 467 -12.17 9.79 15.21
N HIS A 468 -11.77 10.90 14.59
CA HIS A 468 -10.52 11.57 14.96
C HIS A 468 -10.70 12.50 16.17
N PRO A 469 -9.80 12.46 17.20
CA PRO A 469 -9.99 13.18 18.45
C PRO A 469 -10.00 14.72 18.33
N ASN A 470 -9.53 15.27 17.23
CA ASN A 470 -9.46 16.73 17.01
C ASN A 470 -10.48 17.26 16.00
N TRP A 471 -11.33 16.40 15.43
CA TRP A 471 -12.32 16.75 14.44
C TRP A 471 -13.73 16.77 15.05
N ARG A 472 -14.52 15.70 14.93
CA ARG A 472 -15.86 15.62 15.57
C ARG A 472 -15.83 15.49 17.10
N ALA A 473 -14.73 15.04 17.67
CA ALA A 473 -14.58 14.72 19.09
C ALA A 473 -14.30 15.92 20.00
N ARG A 474 -14.70 17.13 19.63
CA ARG A 474 -14.43 18.31 20.46
C ARG A 474 -15.05 18.24 21.84
N ASP A 475 -16.32 17.81 21.91
CA ASP A 475 -17.16 17.80 23.10
C ASP A 475 -17.67 16.39 23.45
N THR A 476 -17.30 15.37 22.69
CA THR A 476 -17.71 13.97 22.91
C THR A 476 -16.55 13.01 22.67
N GLN A 477 -16.52 11.94 23.45
CA GLN A 477 -15.57 10.84 23.27
C GLN A 477 -16.18 9.64 22.54
N THR A 478 -17.43 9.75 22.12
CA THR A 478 -18.17 8.68 21.41
C THR A 478 -18.98 9.30 20.28
N ALA A 479 -18.89 8.75 19.08
CA ALA A 479 -19.67 9.18 17.94
C ALA A 479 -20.12 8.00 17.07
N PRO A 480 -21.25 8.16 16.31
CA PRO A 480 -21.67 7.20 15.31
C PRO A 480 -20.62 7.02 14.22
N ILE A 481 -20.41 5.78 13.81
CA ILE A 481 -19.53 5.39 12.70
C ILE A 481 -20.39 4.62 11.69
N PRO A 482 -21.04 5.35 10.77
CA PRO A 482 -21.82 4.70 9.74
C PRO A 482 -20.93 4.02 8.70
N ILE A 483 -21.43 2.91 8.18
CA ILE A 483 -20.83 2.18 7.06
C ILE A 483 -21.77 2.32 5.87
N TRP A 484 -21.24 2.67 4.71
CA TRP A 484 -22.02 2.99 3.53
C TRP A 484 -21.70 2.06 2.35
N LYS A 485 -22.73 1.74 1.58
CA LYS A 485 -22.64 1.41 0.16
C LYS A 485 -23.06 2.64 -0.62
N ILE A 486 -22.21 3.09 -1.52
CA ILE A 486 -22.38 4.31 -2.30
C ILE A 486 -22.45 3.93 -3.77
N ASP A 487 -23.41 4.46 -4.49
CA ASP A 487 -23.49 4.37 -5.95
C ASP A 487 -22.33 5.16 -6.56
N ALA A 488 -21.43 4.50 -7.26
CA ALA A 488 -20.24 5.14 -7.82
C ALA A 488 -20.56 6.08 -8.99
N VAL A 489 -21.74 5.95 -9.63
CA VAL A 489 -22.19 6.82 -10.71
C VAL A 489 -22.68 8.16 -10.18
N THR A 490 -23.44 8.16 -9.07
CA THR A 490 -24.15 9.37 -8.57
C THR A 490 -23.56 9.92 -7.27
N GLY A 491 -22.78 9.13 -6.54
CA GLY A 491 -22.31 9.44 -5.19
C GLY A 491 -23.39 9.29 -4.12
N GLU A 492 -24.60 8.80 -4.44
CA GLU A 492 -25.68 8.60 -3.47
C GLU A 492 -25.43 7.38 -2.58
N ARG A 493 -25.91 7.46 -1.34
CA ARG A 493 -25.89 6.32 -0.41
C ARG A 493 -26.99 5.35 -0.76
N VAL A 494 -26.63 4.12 -1.18
CA VAL A 494 -27.59 3.04 -1.45
C VAL A 494 -28.17 2.51 -0.16
N TRP A 495 -27.29 2.28 0.83
CA TRP A 495 -27.68 1.94 2.19
C TRP A 495 -26.65 2.47 3.20
N THR A 496 -27.09 2.57 4.45
CA THR A 496 -26.27 2.97 5.59
C THR A 496 -26.49 2.03 6.75
N ASN A 497 -25.42 1.39 7.24
CA ASN A 497 -25.45 0.68 8.52
C ASN A 497 -25.01 1.65 9.63
N ASN A 498 -25.85 1.86 10.65
CA ASN A 498 -25.63 2.77 11.78
C ASN A 498 -25.45 2.02 13.11
N ASP A 499 -25.08 0.76 13.10
CA ASP A 499 -25.04 -0.08 14.30
C ASP A 499 -23.87 0.26 15.24
N TYR A 500 -22.89 1.05 14.76
CA TYR A 500 -21.63 1.27 15.46
C TYR A 500 -21.51 2.69 16.02
N ASN A 501 -21.14 2.75 17.30
CA ASN A 501 -20.62 3.95 17.95
C ASN A 501 -19.21 3.64 18.43
N CYS A 502 -18.26 4.50 18.10
CA CYS A 502 -16.85 4.31 18.45
C CYS A 502 -16.36 5.42 19.35
N GLN A 503 -15.32 5.10 20.11
CA GLN A 503 -14.63 6.01 21.01
C GLN A 503 -13.36 6.54 20.35
N THR A 504 -12.77 7.57 20.97
CA THR A 504 -11.44 8.08 20.61
C THR A 504 -10.70 8.47 21.88
N ILE A 505 -9.37 8.49 21.82
CA ILE A 505 -8.50 8.92 22.91
C ILE A 505 -7.70 10.13 22.45
N ALA A 506 -7.84 11.25 23.17
CA ALA A 506 -7.09 12.46 22.90
C ALA A 506 -5.61 12.37 23.37
N LYS A 507 -4.78 13.31 22.93
CA LYS A 507 -3.38 13.44 23.39
C LYS A 507 -3.28 13.35 24.93
N PRO A 508 -2.18 12.79 25.51
CA PRO A 508 -0.89 12.50 24.84
C PRO A 508 -0.82 11.15 24.12
N ASN A 509 -1.74 10.22 24.33
CA ASN A 509 -1.75 8.88 23.72
C ASN A 509 -2.92 8.78 22.75
N GLN A 510 -2.91 9.64 21.73
CA GLN A 510 -3.98 9.74 20.76
C GLN A 510 -4.24 8.40 20.05
N VAL A 511 -5.52 8.00 19.99
CA VAL A 511 -6.01 6.86 19.23
C VAL A 511 -7.33 7.25 18.58
N SER A 512 -7.41 7.13 17.27
CA SER A 512 -8.64 7.32 16.50
C SER A 512 -9.49 6.06 16.55
N GLY A 513 -10.78 6.23 16.71
CA GLY A 513 -11.78 5.16 16.57
C GLY A 513 -12.36 5.11 15.17
N GLY A 514 -13.40 4.32 14.98
CA GLY A 514 -14.07 4.12 13.71
C GLY A 514 -13.33 3.14 12.81
N VAL A 515 -13.45 3.29 11.50
CA VAL A 515 -12.80 2.40 10.52
C VAL A 515 -11.49 3.03 10.08
N GLN A 516 -10.38 2.39 10.44
CA GLN A 516 -9.02 2.81 10.09
C GLN A 516 -8.40 1.87 9.04
N GLY A 517 -8.61 0.56 9.19
CA GLY A 517 -8.25 -0.43 8.17
C GLY A 517 -9.22 -0.38 6.99
N SER A 518 -8.73 -0.76 5.81
CA SER A 518 -9.53 -0.78 4.58
C SER A 518 -10.52 -1.93 4.57
N PHE A 519 -11.55 -1.80 3.75
CA PHE A 519 -12.56 -2.83 3.51
C PHE A 519 -11.98 -4.03 2.76
N ALA A 520 -12.65 -5.18 2.89
CA ALA A 520 -12.39 -6.33 2.04
C ALA A 520 -13.69 -6.83 1.40
N SER A 521 -13.76 -6.79 0.08
CA SER A 521 -14.85 -7.40 -0.67
C SER A 521 -14.64 -8.91 -0.77
N GLY A 522 -15.66 -9.67 -0.42
CA GLY A 522 -15.67 -11.11 -0.66
C GLY A 522 -15.80 -11.43 -2.15
N LYS A 523 -15.20 -12.56 -2.54
CA LYS A 523 -15.29 -13.21 -3.86
C LYS A 523 -15.71 -14.66 -3.68
N ASN A 524 -16.02 -15.37 -4.74
CA ASN A 524 -16.41 -16.77 -4.70
C ASN A 524 -17.58 -17.00 -3.71
N ASP A 525 -17.44 -17.93 -2.74
CA ASP A 525 -18.49 -18.20 -1.75
C ASP A 525 -18.77 -17.04 -0.80
N LEU A 526 -17.89 -16.03 -0.75
CA LEU A 526 -18.04 -14.80 0.04
C LEU A 526 -18.54 -13.61 -0.80
N GLU A 527 -18.89 -13.77 -2.07
CA GLU A 527 -19.19 -12.66 -3.01
C GLU A 527 -20.25 -11.69 -2.47
N GLY A 528 -21.26 -12.19 -1.77
CA GLY A 528 -22.33 -11.38 -1.15
C GLY A 528 -21.92 -10.61 0.11
N LEU A 529 -20.65 -10.66 0.54
CA LEU A 529 -20.20 -10.11 1.81
C LEU A 529 -19.14 -9.01 1.64
N ILE A 530 -19.18 -8.04 2.56
CA ILE A 530 -18.14 -7.04 2.76
C ILE A 530 -17.63 -7.11 4.20
N PHE A 531 -16.31 -7.08 4.41
CA PHE A 531 -15.68 -7.21 5.71
C PHE A 531 -15.09 -5.87 6.16
N VAL A 532 -15.42 -5.46 7.40
CA VAL A 532 -15.10 -4.13 7.92
C VAL A 532 -14.46 -4.25 9.30
N PRO A 533 -13.23 -3.70 9.50
CA PRO A 533 -12.58 -3.66 10.81
C PRO A 533 -12.99 -2.40 11.57
N VAL A 534 -13.88 -2.52 12.55
CA VAL A 534 -14.39 -1.39 13.35
C VAL A 534 -13.59 -1.26 14.63
N SER A 535 -12.98 -0.11 14.87
CA SER A 535 -12.04 0.14 15.98
C SER A 535 -12.68 0.95 17.10
N MET A 536 -12.29 0.67 18.36
CA MET A 536 -12.69 1.42 19.55
C MET A 536 -14.21 1.39 19.82
N THR A 537 -14.84 0.24 19.60
CA THR A 537 -16.29 0.03 19.86
C THR A 537 -16.61 0.07 21.35
N GLU A 538 -15.70 -0.43 22.20
CA GLU A 538 -15.77 -0.35 23.66
C GLU A 538 -14.34 -0.25 24.25
N GLY A 539 -13.92 0.92 24.72
CA GLY A 539 -12.56 1.14 25.18
C GLY A 539 -11.55 0.87 24.06
N MET A 540 -10.59 -0.02 24.31
CA MET A 540 -9.58 -0.42 23.31
C MET A 540 -10.00 -1.62 22.44
N LYS A 541 -11.23 -2.13 22.61
CA LYS A 541 -11.76 -3.23 21.81
C LYS A 541 -12.13 -2.76 20.40
N GLY A 542 -12.34 -3.70 19.51
CA GLY A 542 -12.87 -3.48 18.18
C GLY A 542 -13.50 -4.75 17.64
N GLU A 543 -14.06 -4.68 16.47
CA GLU A 543 -14.78 -5.78 15.84
C GLU A 543 -14.36 -5.98 14.39
N LEU A 544 -14.33 -7.23 13.94
CA LEU A 544 -14.43 -7.57 12.53
C LEU A 544 -15.89 -7.90 12.22
N VAL A 545 -16.43 -7.23 11.23
CA VAL A 545 -17.84 -7.33 10.87
C VAL A 545 -17.96 -7.77 9.42
N ALA A 546 -18.79 -8.78 9.16
CA ALA A 546 -19.26 -9.12 7.81
C ALA A 546 -20.66 -8.57 7.60
N LEU A 547 -20.84 -7.73 6.59
CA LEU A 547 -22.13 -7.19 6.18
C LEU A 547 -22.58 -7.81 4.87
N ASN A 548 -23.88 -7.99 4.70
CA ASN A 548 -24.47 -8.34 3.41
C ASN A 548 -24.37 -7.14 2.46
N LYS A 549 -23.80 -7.32 1.29
CA LYS A 549 -23.67 -6.27 0.27
C LYS A 549 -25.02 -5.74 -0.22
N SER A 550 -26.05 -6.59 -0.19
CA SER A 550 -27.40 -6.26 -0.66
C SER A 550 -28.09 -5.15 0.14
N ASP A 551 -27.96 -5.18 1.47
CA ASP A 551 -28.75 -4.35 2.38
C ASP A 551 -27.99 -3.76 3.58
N GLY A 552 -26.70 -4.09 3.72
CA GLY A 552 -25.85 -3.62 4.80
C GLY A 552 -26.13 -4.24 6.17
N THR A 553 -26.99 -5.30 6.24
CA THR A 553 -27.26 -6.00 7.50
C THR A 553 -26.07 -6.84 7.94
N VAL A 554 -25.90 -6.97 9.26
CA VAL A 554 -24.81 -7.77 9.85
C VAL A 554 -25.07 -9.27 9.61
N LYS A 555 -24.17 -9.92 8.89
CA LYS A 555 -24.14 -11.39 8.73
C LYS A 555 -23.55 -12.06 9.96
N TRP A 556 -22.39 -11.57 10.38
CA TRP A 556 -21.70 -11.98 11.61
C TRP A 556 -20.74 -10.89 12.08
N ARG A 557 -20.33 -10.95 13.34
CA ARG A 557 -19.29 -10.10 13.92
C ARG A 557 -18.48 -10.87 14.94
N TYR A 558 -17.21 -10.46 15.10
CA TYR A 558 -16.30 -10.99 16.10
C TYR A 558 -15.63 -9.84 16.85
N THR A 559 -15.66 -9.86 18.19
CA THR A 559 -15.11 -8.82 19.06
C THR A 559 -13.71 -9.17 19.53
N PHE A 560 -12.75 -8.29 19.27
CA PHE A 560 -11.36 -8.39 19.72
C PHE A 560 -11.13 -7.64 21.02
N GLN A 561 -10.14 -8.07 21.80
CA GLN A 561 -9.66 -7.35 22.99
C GLN A 561 -8.77 -6.12 22.64
N GLY A 562 -8.27 -6.02 21.42
CA GLY A 562 -7.54 -4.87 20.88
C GLY A 562 -8.13 -4.45 19.53
N TYR A 563 -8.18 -3.16 19.25
CA TYR A 563 -8.77 -2.64 18.01
C TYR A 563 -8.03 -3.13 16.75
N PRO A 564 -8.75 -3.38 15.64
CA PRO A 564 -8.19 -3.81 14.36
C PRO A 564 -7.95 -2.62 13.41
N TRP A 565 -6.77 -1.98 13.45
CA TRP A 565 -6.38 -0.99 12.44
C TRP A 565 -5.86 -1.64 11.16
N SER A 566 -5.40 -2.88 11.25
CA SER A 566 -5.02 -3.71 10.11
C SER A 566 -6.23 -4.01 9.23
N SER A 567 -6.04 -4.00 7.93
CA SER A 567 -7.09 -4.36 6.97
C SER A 567 -7.29 -5.87 6.90
N PRO A 568 -8.53 -6.38 6.84
CA PRO A 568 -8.82 -7.80 6.67
C PRO A 568 -8.38 -8.29 5.28
N VAL A 569 -7.90 -9.53 5.21
CA VAL A 569 -7.46 -10.17 3.96
C VAL A 569 -8.26 -11.45 3.72
N PRO A 570 -9.14 -11.48 2.71
CA PRO A 570 -9.75 -12.70 2.23
C PRO A 570 -8.71 -13.58 1.52
N VAL A 571 -8.73 -14.87 1.81
CA VAL A 571 -7.98 -15.90 1.09
C VAL A 571 -8.92 -17.05 0.72
N TYR A 572 -8.66 -17.72 -0.39
CA TYR A 572 -9.56 -18.73 -0.93
C TYR A 572 -8.81 -20.04 -1.17
N ASP A 573 -9.46 -21.15 -0.86
CA ASP A 573 -8.92 -22.47 -1.21
C ASP A 573 -9.25 -22.83 -2.68
N GLN A 574 -8.75 -23.96 -3.14
CA GLN A 574 -8.94 -24.44 -4.52
C GLN A 574 -10.41 -24.71 -4.89
N ASN A 575 -11.33 -24.77 -3.92
CA ASN A 575 -12.74 -24.94 -4.12
C ASN A 575 -13.51 -23.60 -4.08
N GLY A 576 -12.80 -22.49 -3.92
CA GLY A 576 -13.38 -21.15 -3.77
C GLY A 576 -13.95 -20.87 -2.38
N LYS A 577 -13.70 -21.74 -1.38
CA LYS A 577 -14.09 -21.46 0.00
C LYS A 577 -13.19 -20.36 0.58
N GLY A 578 -13.83 -19.35 1.14
CA GLY A 578 -13.18 -18.16 1.65
C GLY A 578 -12.91 -18.18 3.16
N TYR A 579 -11.77 -17.64 3.53
CA TYR A 579 -11.31 -17.43 4.90
C TYR A 579 -10.85 -15.99 5.06
N ILE A 580 -10.92 -15.45 6.28
CA ILE A 580 -10.50 -14.08 6.56
C ILE A 580 -9.35 -14.06 7.55
N ILE A 581 -8.30 -13.34 7.19
CA ILE A 581 -7.16 -13.05 8.07
C ILE A 581 -7.34 -11.63 8.62
N GLN A 582 -7.22 -11.47 9.95
CA GLN A 582 -7.29 -10.17 10.62
C GLN A 582 -6.23 -10.04 11.70
N CYS A 583 -5.50 -8.92 11.69
CA CYS A 583 -4.55 -8.58 12.75
C CYS A 583 -5.10 -7.50 13.68
N THR A 584 -4.58 -7.44 14.91
CA THR A 584 -5.06 -6.51 15.94
C THR A 584 -3.92 -5.85 16.71
N LYS A 585 -4.25 -4.75 17.37
CA LYS A 585 -3.35 -4.04 18.30
C LYS A 585 -2.82 -4.92 19.42
N SER A 586 -3.57 -5.93 19.85
CA SER A 586 -3.11 -6.86 20.88
C SER A 586 -1.98 -7.80 20.44
N GLY A 587 -1.55 -7.68 19.17
CA GLY A 587 -0.42 -8.45 18.62
C GLY A 587 -0.82 -9.82 18.09
N TYR A 588 -2.09 -10.06 17.85
CA TYR A 588 -2.57 -11.31 17.30
C TYR A 588 -2.90 -11.19 15.82
N ILE A 589 -2.61 -12.26 15.08
CA ILE A 589 -3.19 -12.58 13.79
C ILE A 589 -4.22 -13.68 13.98
N HIS A 590 -5.39 -13.52 13.37
CA HIS A 590 -6.54 -14.43 13.51
C HIS A 590 -6.94 -14.95 12.14
N LEU A 591 -7.39 -16.20 12.10
CA LEU A 591 -7.95 -16.87 10.92
C LEU A 591 -9.42 -17.23 11.18
N PHE A 592 -10.31 -16.79 10.30
CA PHE A 592 -11.75 -17.04 10.42
C PHE A 592 -12.28 -17.83 9.22
N ASP A 593 -13.30 -18.64 9.44
CA ASP A 593 -14.21 -19.08 8.38
C ASP A 593 -15.00 -17.85 7.89
N GLY A 594 -14.86 -17.52 6.60
CA GLY A 594 -15.39 -16.27 6.04
C GLY A 594 -16.92 -16.17 6.05
N LEU A 595 -17.62 -17.30 5.89
CA LEU A 595 -19.09 -17.33 5.88
C LEU A 595 -19.72 -17.22 7.27
N THR A 596 -19.06 -17.78 8.29
CA THR A 596 -19.65 -17.95 9.62
C THR A 596 -19.05 -17.04 10.69
N GLY A 597 -17.84 -16.46 10.45
CA GLY A 597 -17.10 -15.71 11.44
C GLY A 597 -16.52 -16.58 12.57
N THR A 598 -16.52 -17.90 12.41
CA THR A 598 -15.93 -18.81 13.38
C THR A 598 -14.42 -18.64 13.40
N LEU A 599 -13.85 -18.34 14.56
CA LEU A 599 -12.39 -18.33 14.75
C LEU A 599 -11.86 -19.76 14.58
N LEU A 600 -10.96 -19.95 13.62
CA LEU A 600 -10.35 -21.24 13.31
C LEU A 600 -9.00 -21.39 14.02
N ASP A 601 -8.20 -20.32 13.99
CA ASP A 601 -6.89 -20.29 14.62
C ASP A 601 -6.43 -18.86 14.93
N GLU A 602 -5.51 -18.70 15.87
CA GLU A 602 -4.87 -17.43 16.18
C GLU A 602 -3.41 -17.62 16.60
N MET A 603 -2.56 -16.64 16.30
CA MET A 603 -1.16 -16.64 16.67
C MET A 603 -0.77 -15.28 17.27
N ASN A 604 0.00 -15.30 18.37
CA ASN A 604 0.55 -14.10 18.99
C ASN A 604 1.89 -13.73 18.34
N LEU A 605 1.96 -12.54 17.75
CA LEU A 605 3.16 -11.97 17.12
C LEU A 605 3.96 -11.07 18.10
N GLY A 606 3.58 -11.04 19.37
CA GLY A 606 4.32 -10.40 20.45
C GLY A 606 4.27 -8.88 20.51
N SER A 607 3.72 -8.19 19.51
CA SER A 607 3.60 -6.73 19.50
C SER A 607 2.45 -6.26 18.64
N ASN A 608 1.99 -5.03 18.88
CA ASN A 608 0.93 -4.36 18.13
C ASN A 608 1.11 -4.50 16.60
N VAL A 609 0.02 -4.91 15.92
CA VAL A 609 -0.06 -4.98 14.46
C VAL A 609 -1.07 -3.96 13.97
N GLU A 610 -0.57 -2.91 13.34
CA GLU A 610 -1.34 -1.87 12.66
C GLU A 610 -1.26 -2.04 11.14
N ALA A 611 -0.15 -2.59 10.64
CA ALA A 611 0.06 -2.90 9.24
C ALA A 611 -0.93 -3.96 8.72
N SER A 612 -1.16 -3.96 7.42
CA SER A 612 -2.01 -4.94 6.75
C SER A 612 -1.19 -6.08 6.18
N PRO A 613 -1.59 -7.35 6.34
CA PRO A 613 -0.89 -8.46 5.72
C PRO A 613 -1.09 -8.48 4.21
N ALA A 614 -0.14 -9.06 3.48
CA ALA A 614 -0.32 -9.52 2.10
C ALA A 614 -0.14 -11.04 2.04
N VAL A 615 -0.84 -11.67 1.12
CA VAL A 615 -0.83 -13.13 0.98
C VAL A 615 -0.56 -13.52 -0.48
N PHE A 616 0.35 -14.46 -0.67
CA PHE A 616 0.60 -15.12 -1.95
C PHE A 616 0.52 -16.63 -1.75
N ASP A 617 -0.46 -17.29 -2.35
CA ASP A 617 -0.81 -18.69 -2.09
C ASP A 617 -0.97 -18.94 -0.58
N ASN A 618 -0.09 -19.75 0.02
CA ASN A 618 -0.08 -20.05 1.46
C ASN A 618 0.81 -19.12 2.29
N HIS A 619 1.52 -18.17 1.69
CA HIS A 619 2.52 -17.35 2.37
C HIS A 619 1.94 -15.98 2.75
N ILE A 620 1.90 -15.70 4.05
CA ILE A 620 1.53 -14.42 4.62
C ILE A 620 2.80 -13.68 5.00
N VAL A 621 2.91 -12.42 4.62
CA VAL A 621 3.95 -11.51 5.14
C VAL A 621 3.27 -10.36 5.87
N ILE A 622 3.73 -10.10 7.11
CA ILE A 622 3.18 -9.07 7.99
C ILE A 622 4.25 -8.48 8.91
N GLY A 623 4.20 -7.18 9.13
CA GLY A 623 5.09 -6.50 10.05
C GLY A 623 4.39 -6.00 11.30
N THR A 624 5.14 -5.91 12.40
CA THR A 624 4.66 -5.41 13.69
C THR A 624 5.28 -4.07 14.07
N ARG A 625 4.66 -3.34 14.98
CA ARG A 625 5.22 -2.13 15.60
C ARG A 625 6.43 -2.42 16.48
N GLY A 626 6.60 -3.68 16.89
CA GLY A 626 7.74 -4.14 17.69
C GLY A 626 9.05 -4.32 16.93
N GLY A 627 9.07 -4.04 15.61
CA GLY A 627 10.28 -4.13 14.80
C GLY A 627 10.53 -5.52 14.20
N LEU A 628 9.51 -6.38 14.15
CA LEU A 628 9.61 -7.68 13.49
C LEU A 628 8.71 -7.75 12.27
N ILE A 629 9.24 -8.31 11.19
CA ILE A 629 8.48 -8.84 10.05
C ILE A 629 8.37 -10.35 10.24
N TYR A 630 7.20 -10.89 9.96
CA TYR A 630 6.89 -12.32 10.03
C TYR A 630 6.51 -12.81 8.63
N GLY A 631 7.02 -13.99 8.26
CA GLY A 631 6.45 -14.82 7.20
C GLY A 631 5.81 -16.04 7.80
N ILE A 632 4.51 -16.17 7.60
CA ILE A 632 3.65 -17.20 8.20
C ILE A 632 3.08 -18.05 7.08
N LYS A 633 3.06 -19.37 7.25
CA LYS A 633 2.44 -20.25 6.27
C LYS A 633 1.05 -20.71 6.74
N LEU A 634 0.08 -20.71 5.84
CA LEU A 634 -1.23 -21.34 6.01
C LEU A 634 -1.12 -22.86 5.76
N LYS A 635 -1.83 -23.67 6.55
CA LYS A 635 -1.89 -25.14 6.44
C LYS A 635 -3.31 -25.68 6.36
#